data_1c78b8b8d306a8861206a12e289cbe5d
#
_entry.id   1c78b8b8d306a8861206a12e289cbe5d
#
_cell.length_a   1.000
_cell.length_b   1.000
_cell.length_c   1.000
_cell.angle_alpha   90.00
_cell.angle_beta   90.00
_cell.angle_gamma   90.00
#
_symmetry.space_group_name_H-M   'P 1'
#
loop_
_entity.id
_entity.type
_entity.pdbx_description
1 polymer ?
#
loop_
_entity_poly.entity_id
_entity_poly.type
_entity_poly.pdbx_seq_one_letter_code
_entity_poly.pdbx_strand_id
1 'polypeptide(L)'
;VVLDVGPDDMVDHVFRERDMPFGHIPIVYRDMEQMPKLINAIKTNPDAEAKVLEVVCKDYSKINEDAYLCFVFETTTKCVIKKEQFKGTGSNPFICFRWSKDPGAVYGRGPLVNALSAIKTTNLTIELVLENAQMAISGVYQMDDDGVINPDTINLVPGTVIPKAPNSAG
;
A
#
# COMPACT_ATOMS: atom_id res chain seq x y z
N VAL A 1 -5.38 5.35 4.50
CA VAL A 1 -5.38 6.67 5.14
C VAL A 1 -4.95 7.71 4.13
N VAL A 2 -5.74 8.78 4.00
CA VAL A 2 -5.42 9.94 3.16
C VAL A 2 -5.29 11.15 4.08
N LEU A 3 -4.29 11.98 3.82
CA LEU A 3 -4.01 13.20 4.58
C LEU A 3 -4.23 14.42 3.69
N ASP A 4 -4.66 15.52 4.29
CA ASP A 4 -4.68 16.81 3.64
C ASP A 4 -4.03 17.86 4.56
N VAL A 5 -3.39 18.86 3.95
CA VAL A 5 -2.51 19.80 4.63
C VAL A 5 -3.12 21.19 4.58
N GLY A 6 -3.15 21.84 5.73
CA GLY A 6 -3.61 23.21 5.85
C GLY A 6 -2.61 24.26 5.36
N PRO A 7 -3.01 25.55 5.44
CA PRO A 7 -2.17 26.67 5.01
C PRO A 7 -0.87 26.81 5.81
N ASP A 8 -0.84 26.28 7.03
CA ASP A 8 0.31 26.26 7.95
C ASP A 8 1.24 25.04 7.72
N ASP A 9 1.00 24.28 6.65
CA ASP A 9 1.74 23.08 6.28
C ASP A 9 1.63 21.95 7.32
N MET A 10 0.68 22.05 8.25
CA MET A 10 0.29 21.00 9.19
C MET A 10 -0.82 20.12 8.62
N VAL A 11 -0.95 18.90 9.14
CA VAL A 11 -2.02 18.00 8.71
C VAL A 11 -3.32 18.41 9.42
N ASP A 12 -4.25 18.96 8.65
CA ASP A 12 -5.53 19.46 9.15
C ASP A 12 -6.68 18.48 8.95
N HIS A 13 -6.59 17.64 7.92
CA HIS A 13 -7.61 16.65 7.60
C HIS A 13 -7.01 15.25 7.51
N VAL A 14 -7.67 14.30 8.14
CA VAL A 14 -7.29 12.89 8.10
C VAL A 14 -8.51 12.07 7.71
N PHE A 15 -8.37 11.27 6.66
CA PHE A 15 -9.39 10.33 6.19
C PHE A 15 -8.87 8.91 6.38
N ARG A 16 -9.59 8.11 7.15
CA ARG A 16 -9.25 6.72 7.41
C ARG A 16 -10.38 5.80 7.01
N GLU A 17 -10.14 4.97 6.02
CA GLU A 17 -11.07 3.91 5.61
C GLU A 17 -10.74 2.61 6.34
N ARG A 18 -11.78 1.92 6.80
CA ARG A 18 -11.71 0.60 7.41
C ARG A 18 -12.83 -0.28 6.86
N ASP A 19 -12.47 -1.50 6.52
CA ASP A 19 -13.42 -2.55 6.20
C ASP A 19 -13.69 -3.38 7.46
N MET A 20 -14.96 -3.56 7.81
CA MET A 20 -15.39 -4.36 8.96
C MET A 20 -16.80 -4.92 8.72
N PRO A 21 -17.16 -6.06 9.33
CA PRO A 21 -18.54 -6.57 9.28
C PRO A 21 -19.54 -5.61 9.93
N PHE A 22 -20.75 -5.51 9.38
CA PHE A 22 -21.80 -4.65 9.95
C PHE A 22 -22.06 -4.94 11.43
N GLY A 23 -22.00 -6.21 11.84
CA GLY A 23 -22.20 -6.61 13.24
C GLY A 23 -21.12 -6.07 14.21
N HIS A 24 -19.95 -5.68 13.72
CA HIS A 24 -18.89 -5.11 14.54
C HIS A 24 -19.06 -3.60 14.78
N ILE A 25 -19.84 -2.90 13.96
CA ILE A 25 -20.04 -1.45 14.10
C ILE A 25 -20.52 -1.05 15.51
N PRO A 26 -21.58 -1.65 16.11
CA PRO A 26 -22.04 -1.27 17.44
C PRO A 26 -21.06 -1.68 18.56
N ILE A 27 -20.16 -2.63 18.31
CA ILE A 27 -19.14 -3.02 19.29
C ILE A 27 -18.02 -1.98 19.33
N VAL A 28 -17.60 -1.50 18.17
CA VAL A 28 -16.51 -0.52 18.02
C VAL A 28 -16.99 0.89 18.35
N TYR A 29 -18.19 1.24 17.89
CA TYR A 29 -18.79 2.57 18.08
C TYR A 29 -20.01 2.47 19.00
N ARG A 30 -19.78 2.40 20.33
CA ARG A 30 -20.84 2.19 21.33
C ARG A 30 -21.88 3.30 21.36
N ASP A 31 -21.44 4.54 21.06
CA ASP A 31 -22.29 5.75 21.04
C ASP A 31 -22.78 6.10 19.63
N MET A 32 -23.03 5.07 18.80
CA MET A 32 -23.47 5.29 17.43
C MET A 32 -24.87 5.93 17.34
N GLU A 33 -25.07 6.81 16.37
CA GLU A 33 -26.38 7.32 16.02
C GLU A 33 -27.28 6.18 15.51
N GLN A 34 -28.47 6.04 16.10
CA GLN A 34 -29.40 4.97 15.74
C GLN A 34 -30.17 5.32 14.46
N MET A 35 -29.49 5.22 13.33
CA MET A 35 -30.14 5.41 12.02
C MET A 35 -30.86 4.13 11.56
N PRO A 36 -32.15 4.20 11.18
CA PRO A 36 -32.95 3.03 10.82
C PRO A 36 -32.33 2.19 9.70
N LYS A 37 -31.72 2.83 8.70
CA LYS A 37 -31.06 2.14 7.57
C LYS A 37 -29.87 1.31 8.02
N LEU A 38 -29.03 1.87 8.91
CA LEU A 38 -27.85 1.20 9.44
C LEU A 38 -28.27 0.03 10.35
N ILE A 39 -29.24 0.24 11.22
CA ILE A 39 -29.77 -0.81 12.11
C ILE A 39 -30.38 -1.96 11.30
N ASN A 40 -31.10 -1.67 10.23
CA ASN A 40 -31.66 -2.68 9.36
C ASN A 40 -30.55 -3.48 8.64
N ALA A 41 -29.51 -2.81 8.16
CA ALA A 41 -28.37 -3.49 7.53
C ALA A 41 -27.66 -4.43 8.53
N ILE A 42 -27.42 -3.98 9.76
CA ILE A 42 -26.83 -4.79 10.84
C ILE A 42 -27.68 -6.02 11.17
N LYS A 43 -29.01 -5.87 11.19
CA LYS A 43 -29.95 -6.99 11.49
C LYS A 43 -30.09 -7.97 10.34
N THR A 44 -30.06 -7.48 9.10
CA THR A 44 -30.30 -8.32 7.91
C THR A 44 -29.07 -9.12 7.53
N ASN A 45 -27.89 -8.50 7.53
CA ASN A 45 -26.64 -9.13 7.13
C ASN A 45 -25.48 -8.68 8.05
N PRO A 46 -25.35 -9.22 9.27
CA PRO A 46 -24.33 -8.80 10.23
C PRO A 46 -22.89 -9.12 9.76
N ASP A 47 -22.73 -10.17 8.96
CA ASP A 47 -21.41 -10.63 8.46
C ASP A 47 -20.99 -9.96 7.14
N ALA A 48 -21.90 -9.17 6.52
CA ALA A 48 -21.55 -8.44 5.30
C ALA A 48 -20.53 -7.33 5.61
N GLU A 49 -19.61 -7.12 4.68
CA GLU A 49 -18.55 -6.13 4.79
C GLU A 49 -19.11 -4.71 4.63
N ALA A 50 -18.85 -3.87 5.61
CA ALA A 50 -19.16 -2.45 5.63
C ALA A 50 -17.88 -1.63 5.51
N LYS A 51 -17.91 -0.58 4.69
CA LYS A 51 -16.82 0.39 4.56
C LYS A 51 -17.09 1.59 5.45
N VAL A 52 -16.32 1.71 6.51
CA VAL A 52 -16.41 2.80 7.47
C VAL A 52 -15.32 3.82 7.19
N LEU A 53 -15.72 5.05 6.97
CA LEU A 53 -14.85 6.20 6.77
C LEU A 53 -14.84 7.08 8.01
N GLU A 54 -13.71 7.14 8.69
CA GLU A 54 -13.43 8.09 9.77
C GLU A 54 -12.78 9.34 9.17
N VAL A 55 -13.37 10.50 9.45
CA VAL A 55 -12.88 11.80 8.96
C VAL A 55 -12.65 12.70 10.15
N VAL A 56 -11.44 13.19 10.31
CA VAL A 56 -11.11 14.24 11.28
C VAL A 56 -10.70 15.49 10.52
N CYS A 57 -11.41 16.58 10.76
CA CYS A 57 -11.17 17.87 10.12
C CYS A 57 -10.92 18.94 11.17
N LYS A 58 -9.98 19.85 10.92
CA LYS A 58 -9.80 21.06 11.73
C LYS A 58 -10.99 21.99 11.54
N ASP A 59 -11.51 22.53 12.63
CA ASP A 59 -12.62 23.49 12.61
C ASP A 59 -12.08 24.92 12.48
N TYR A 60 -12.02 25.43 11.25
CA TYR A 60 -11.56 26.80 10.98
C TYR A 60 -12.54 27.91 11.39
N SER A 61 -13.75 27.57 11.83
CA SER A 61 -14.67 28.60 12.36
C SER A 61 -14.19 29.18 13.69
N LYS A 62 -13.25 28.49 14.36
CA LYS A 62 -12.66 28.87 15.64
C LYS A 62 -11.19 29.22 15.47
N ILE A 63 -10.92 30.45 15.06
CA ILE A 63 -9.58 30.95 14.70
C ILE A 63 -8.57 30.89 15.89
N ASN A 64 -9.04 30.98 17.12
CA ASN A 64 -8.20 31.07 18.31
C ASN A 64 -8.13 29.82 19.18
N GLU A 65 -8.79 28.74 18.77
CA GLU A 65 -8.83 27.47 19.51
C GLU A 65 -8.54 26.31 18.58
N ASP A 66 -7.68 25.40 18.99
CA ASP A 66 -7.53 24.12 18.30
C ASP A 66 -8.83 23.31 18.50
N ALA A 67 -9.60 23.20 17.47
CA ALA A 67 -10.85 22.42 17.45
C ALA A 67 -10.87 21.49 16.24
N TYR A 68 -11.29 20.24 16.47
CA TYR A 68 -11.39 19.23 15.44
C TYR A 68 -12.79 18.62 15.46
N LEU A 69 -13.32 18.38 14.27
CA LEU A 69 -14.57 17.67 14.05
C LEU A 69 -14.25 16.26 13.58
N CYS A 70 -14.76 15.27 14.28
CA CYS A 70 -14.66 13.87 13.89
C CYS A 70 -16.01 13.37 13.42
N PHE A 71 -16.04 12.83 12.22
CA PHE A 71 -17.20 12.19 11.63
C PHE A 71 -16.86 10.75 11.28
N VAL A 72 -17.76 9.84 11.59
CA VAL A 72 -17.67 8.44 11.18
C VAL A 72 -18.87 8.12 10.31
N PHE A 73 -18.62 7.70 9.08
CA PHE A 73 -19.64 7.38 8.09
C PHE A 73 -19.56 5.91 7.68
N GLU A 74 -20.70 5.30 7.45
CA GLU A 74 -20.77 4.08 6.67
C GLU A 74 -21.09 4.45 5.21
N THR A 75 -20.23 4.05 4.27
CA THR A 75 -20.26 4.52 2.88
C THR A 75 -21.34 3.86 2.03
N THR A 76 -21.70 2.59 2.32
CA THR A 76 -22.68 1.82 1.53
C THR A 76 -24.10 2.31 1.78
N THR A 77 -24.48 2.47 3.06
CA THR A 77 -25.80 2.98 3.45
C THR A 77 -25.86 4.52 3.51
N LYS A 78 -24.69 5.16 3.39
CA LYS A 78 -24.51 6.63 3.52
C LYS A 78 -25.04 7.18 4.85
N CYS A 79 -24.81 6.43 5.92
CA CYS A 79 -25.27 6.79 7.27
C CYS A 79 -24.11 7.35 8.09
N VAL A 80 -24.39 8.36 8.89
CA VAL A 80 -23.48 8.86 9.92
C VAL A 80 -23.55 7.89 11.10
N ILE A 81 -22.41 7.32 11.49
CA ILE A 81 -22.32 6.43 12.67
C ILE A 81 -22.15 7.28 13.93
N LYS A 82 -21.22 8.25 13.86
CA LYS A 82 -20.85 9.07 15.01
C LYS A 82 -20.37 10.44 14.56
N LYS A 83 -20.67 11.46 15.40
CA LYS A 83 -20.16 12.81 15.27
C LYS A 83 -19.62 13.28 16.61
N GLU A 84 -18.37 13.71 16.65
CA GLU A 84 -17.72 14.24 17.85
C GLU A 84 -16.98 15.54 17.54
N GLN A 85 -16.82 16.38 18.56
CA GLN A 85 -16.00 17.57 18.50
C GLN A 85 -14.95 17.50 19.60
N PHE A 86 -13.69 17.64 19.22
CA PHE A 86 -12.56 17.74 20.12
C PHE A 86 -12.10 19.18 20.21
N LYS A 87 -11.76 19.65 21.43
CA LYS A 87 -11.30 21.02 21.68
C LYS A 87 -10.05 21.01 22.54
N GLY A 88 -9.18 21.98 22.28
CA GLY A 88 -7.95 22.20 23.02
C GLY A 88 -6.70 21.68 22.32
N THR A 89 -5.57 22.21 22.75
CA THR A 89 -4.26 21.85 22.19
C THR A 89 -3.99 20.36 22.35
N GLY A 90 -3.60 19.70 21.27
CA GLY A 90 -3.33 18.26 21.27
C GLY A 90 -4.58 17.38 21.22
N SER A 91 -5.76 17.95 20.97
CA SER A 91 -7.03 17.19 20.90
C SER A 91 -7.21 16.39 19.60
N ASN A 92 -6.31 16.54 18.61
CA ASN A 92 -6.34 15.73 17.40
C ASN A 92 -6.08 14.25 17.76
N PRO A 93 -7.00 13.33 17.47
CA PRO A 93 -6.83 11.90 17.76
C PRO A 93 -5.76 11.24 16.87
N PHE A 94 -5.31 11.89 15.80
CA PHE A 94 -4.28 11.40 14.91
C PHE A 94 -2.98 12.16 15.09
N ILE A 95 -1.90 11.43 15.36
CA ILE A 95 -0.53 11.97 15.38
C ILE A 95 0.12 11.61 14.05
N CYS A 96 0.30 12.60 13.18
CA CYS A 96 0.93 12.42 11.88
C CYS A 96 2.43 12.64 11.98
N PHE A 97 3.20 11.56 12.03
CA PHE A 97 4.65 11.60 12.03
C PHE A 97 5.20 11.55 10.60
N ARG A 98 6.08 12.50 10.27
CA ARG A 98 6.81 12.57 8.98
C ARG A 98 8.30 12.61 9.26
N TRP A 99 9.05 11.59 8.79
CA TRP A 99 10.50 11.51 9.01
C TRP A 99 11.25 12.64 8.33
N SER A 100 11.00 12.83 7.04
CA SER A 100 11.53 13.95 6.26
C SER A 100 10.40 14.47 5.39
N LYS A 101 10.27 15.78 5.28
CA LYS A 101 9.23 16.43 4.50
C LYS A 101 9.86 17.35 3.45
N ASP A 102 9.45 17.20 2.22
CA ASP A 102 9.75 18.15 1.17
C ASP A 102 8.73 19.31 1.23
N PRO A 103 9.13 20.54 0.92
CA PRO A 103 8.21 21.67 0.84
C PRO A 103 7.03 21.37 -0.11
N GLY A 104 5.80 21.59 0.36
CA GLY A 104 4.59 21.32 -0.41
C GLY A 104 4.17 19.85 -0.51
N ALA A 105 4.90 18.91 0.07
CA ALA A 105 4.51 17.51 0.10
C ALA A 105 3.59 17.21 1.28
N VAL A 106 2.48 16.51 1.01
CA VAL A 106 1.55 16.04 2.05
C VAL A 106 2.18 14.93 2.88
N TYR A 107 2.82 13.97 2.22
CA TYR A 107 3.44 12.81 2.85
C TYR A 107 4.93 13.02 3.06
N GLY A 108 5.46 12.47 4.16
CA GLY A 108 6.88 12.43 4.43
C GLY A 108 7.60 11.33 3.66
N ARG A 109 8.93 11.48 3.50
CA ARG A 109 9.80 10.45 2.95
C ARG A 109 10.46 9.66 4.08
N GLY A 110 10.44 8.34 3.97
CA GLY A 110 11.19 7.47 4.88
C GLY A 110 12.70 7.49 4.56
N PRO A 111 13.57 7.14 5.52
CA PRO A 111 15.03 7.15 5.33
C PRO A 111 15.50 6.18 4.24
N LEU A 112 14.77 5.08 4.00
CA LEU A 112 15.11 4.09 2.99
C LEU A 112 14.83 4.53 1.55
N VAL A 113 14.06 5.60 1.34
CA VAL A 113 13.76 6.10 -0.02
C VAL A 113 15.04 6.51 -0.75
N ASN A 114 15.97 7.16 -0.05
CA ASN A 114 17.25 7.57 -0.61
C ASN A 114 18.19 6.39 -0.91
N ALA A 115 18.05 5.30 -0.16
CA ALA A 115 18.83 4.07 -0.37
C ALA A 115 18.20 3.10 -1.39
N LEU A 116 16.98 3.38 -1.86
CA LEU A 116 16.21 2.45 -2.70
C LEU A 116 16.93 2.10 -4.01
N SER A 117 17.61 3.06 -4.64
CA SER A 117 18.40 2.84 -5.85
C SER A 117 19.56 1.87 -5.60
N ALA A 118 20.30 2.09 -4.51
CA ALA A 118 21.42 1.22 -4.11
C ALA A 118 20.92 -0.20 -3.77
N ILE A 119 19.80 -0.31 -3.05
CA ILE A 119 19.18 -1.60 -2.71
C ILE A 119 18.79 -2.37 -3.99
N LYS A 120 18.14 -1.70 -4.95
CA LYS A 120 17.75 -2.31 -6.23
C LYS A 120 18.97 -2.79 -7.01
N THR A 121 20.03 -1.97 -7.08
CA THR A 121 21.28 -2.35 -7.77
C THR A 121 21.94 -3.55 -7.09
N THR A 122 21.99 -3.57 -5.77
CA THR A 122 22.56 -4.71 -5.01
C THR A 122 21.77 -5.99 -5.26
N ASN A 123 20.44 -5.93 -5.22
CA ASN A 123 19.61 -7.10 -5.50
C ASN A 123 19.83 -7.63 -6.92
N LEU A 124 19.85 -6.75 -7.92
CA LEU A 124 20.14 -7.13 -9.30
C LEU A 124 21.53 -7.75 -9.45
N THR A 125 22.55 -7.19 -8.78
CA THR A 125 23.90 -7.74 -8.81
C THR A 125 23.95 -9.15 -8.21
N ILE A 126 23.27 -9.38 -7.09
CA ILE A 126 23.19 -10.72 -6.47
C ILE A 126 22.48 -11.70 -7.42
N GLU A 127 21.39 -11.29 -8.05
CA GLU A 127 20.65 -12.11 -9.01
C GLU A 127 21.57 -12.54 -10.17
N LEU A 128 22.28 -11.59 -10.81
CA LEU A 128 23.22 -11.86 -11.89
C LEU A 128 24.39 -12.78 -11.46
N VAL A 129 24.89 -12.63 -10.24
CA VAL A 129 25.93 -13.52 -9.69
C VAL A 129 25.40 -14.94 -9.53
N LEU A 130 24.18 -15.11 -9.02
CA LEU A 130 23.57 -16.42 -8.87
C LEU A 130 23.28 -17.09 -10.22
N GLU A 131 22.79 -16.34 -11.21
CA GLU A 131 22.58 -16.84 -12.58
C GLU A 131 23.89 -17.28 -13.20
N ASN A 132 24.97 -16.48 -13.09
CA ASN A 132 26.28 -16.85 -13.57
C ASN A 132 26.83 -18.10 -12.86
N ALA A 133 26.62 -18.22 -11.56
CA ALA A 133 27.02 -19.41 -10.80
C ALA A 133 26.26 -20.66 -11.28
N GLN A 134 24.97 -20.54 -11.55
CA GLN A 134 24.16 -21.62 -12.10
C GLN A 134 24.67 -22.05 -13.49
N MET A 135 24.99 -21.09 -14.37
CA MET A 135 25.57 -21.37 -15.69
C MET A 135 26.91 -22.08 -15.57
N ALA A 136 27.78 -21.63 -14.62
CA ALA A 136 29.08 -22.25 -14.39
C ALA A 136 28.97 -23.69 -13.84
N ILE A 137 28.02 -23.97 -12.99
CA ILE A 137 27.79 -25.30 -12.39
C ILE A 137 27.16 -26.27 -13.40
N SER A 138 26.10 -25.81 -14.10
CA SER A 138 25.35 -26.65 -15.03
C SER A 138 26.06 -26.84 -16.38
N GLY A 139 26.91 -25.88 -16.75
CA GLY A 139 27.60 -25.85 -18.02
C GLY A 139 26.69 -25.59 -19.21
N VAL A 140 27.29 -25.43 -20.35
CA VAL A 140 26.63 -25.41 -21.66
C VAL A 140 27.26 -26.52 -22.48
N TYR A 141 26.44 -27.37 -23.07
CA TYR A 141 26.89 -28.55 -23.79
C TYR A 141 26.84 -28.30 -25.30
N GLN A 142 27.74 -28.93 -26.05
CA GLN A 142 27.68 -28.96 -27.51
C GLN A 142 27.34 -30.37 -27.98
N MET A 143 26.47 -30.45 -28.98
CA MET A 143 26.09 -31.70 -29.61
C MET A 143 26.10 -31.53 -31.13
N ASP A 144 26.45 -32.58 -31.87
CA ASP A 144 26.39 -32.55 -33.33
C ASP A 144 24.94 -32.32 -33.79
N ASP A 145 24.76 -31.42 -34.74
CA ASP A 145 23.47 -31.07 -35.30
C ASP A 145 22.96 -32.21 -36.21
N ASP A 146 21.82 -32.78 -35.82
CA ASP A 146 21.12 -33.82 -36.60
C ASP A 146 20.01 -33.23 -37.50
N GLY A 147 19.93 -31.89 -37.60
CA GLY A 147 18.95 -31.17 -38.40
C GLY A 147 17.57 -31.03 -37.76
N VAL A 148 17.38 -31.46 -36.50
CA VAL A 148 16.12 -31.37 -35.77
C VAL A 148 16.05 -30.12 -34.91
N ILE A 149 17.20 -29.62 -34.44
CA ILE A 149 17.25 -28.45 -33.54
C ILE A 149 17.35 -27.17 -34.36
N ASN A 150 16.40 -26.26 -34.19
CA ASN A 150 16.46 -24.93 -34.79
C ASN A 150 17.38 -24.01 -33.96
N PRO A 151 18.52 -23.55 -34.45
CA PRO A 151 19.47 -22.71 -33.71
C PRO A 151 18.85 -21.33 -33.32
N ASP A 152 17.86 -20.84 -34.05
CA ASP A 152 17.23 -19.54 -33.79
C ASP A 152 16.33 -19.53 -32.55
N THR A 153 16.00 -20.72 -32.02
CA THR A 153 15.12 -20.85 -30.85
C THR A 153 15.84 -21.23 -29.57
N ILE A 154 17.16 -21.26 -29.58
CA ILE A 154 17.97 -21.69 -28.43
C ILE A 154 18.09 -20.53 -27.43
N ASN A 155 17.49 -20.70 -26.26
CA ASN A 155 17.72 -19.82 -25.13
C ASN A 155 18.89 -20.34 -24.29
N LEU A 156 19.87 -19.48 -24.00
CA LEU A 156 20.98 -19.82 -23.12
C LEU A 156 20.52 -19.85 -21.66
N VAL A 157 20.18 -21.04 -21.19
CA VAL A 157 19.86 -21.33 -19.78
C VAL A 157 20.79 -22.40 -19.25
N PRO A 158 20.96 -22.57 -17.94
CA PRO A 158 21.79 -23.60 -17.35
C PRO A 158 21.47 -24.99 -17.93
N GLY A 159 22.46 -25.67 -18.44
CA GLY A 159 22.30 -26.99 -19.07
C GLY A 159 21.88 -26.98 -20.55
N THR A 160 21.87 -25.82 -21.20
CA THR A 160 21.52 -25.72 -22.64
C THR A 160 22.50 -26.51 -23.49
N VAL A 161 21.96 -27.20 -24.50
CA VAL A 161 22.74 -27.89 -25.54
C VAL A 161 22.73 -27.04 -26.80
N ILE A 162 23.92 -26.67 -27.28
CA ILE A 162 24.10 -25.90 -28.51
C ILE A 162 24.44 -26.89 -29.67
N PRO A 163 23.67 -26.88 -30.78
CA PRO A 163 24.00 -27.67 -31.95
C PRO A 163 25.26 -27.16 -32.62
N LYS A 164 26.11 -28.07 -33.03
CA LYS A 164 27.38 -27.81 -33.72
C LYS A 164 27.35 -28.51 -35.04
N ALA A 165 27.86 -27.85 -36.12
CA ALA A 165 27.98 -28.49 -37.41
C ALA A 165 28.88 -29.73 -37.32
N PRO A 166 28.50 -30.86 -37.92
CA PRO A 166 29.28 -32.07 -37.92
C PRO A 166 30.66 -31.78 -38.54
N ASN A 167 31.73 -32.21 -37.87
CA ASN A 167 33.15 -32.01 -38.25
C ASN A 167 33.67 -30.56 -38.14
N SER A 168 32.97 -29.62 -37.48
CA SER A 168 33.56 -28.33 -37.15
C SER A 168 34.55 -28.50 -35.97
N ALA A 169 35.80 -28.02 -36.12
CA ALA A 169 36.69 -27.88 -34.99
C ALA A 169 36.10 -26.89 -34.00
N GLY A 170 35.95 -27.28 -32.71
CA GLY A 170 35.41 -26.43 -31.65
C GLY A 170 36.34 -25.28 -31.32
#